data_1c8e33010273a40a380e8bb9aeb65d5c
#
_entry.id   1c8e33010273a40a380e8bb9aeb65d5c
#
_cell.length_a   1.000
_cell.length_b   1.000
_cell.length_c   1.000
_cell.angle_alpha   90.00
_cell.angle_beta   90.00
_cell.angle_gamma   90.00
#
_symmetry.space_group_name_H-M   'P 1'
#
loop_
_entity.id
_entity.type
_entity.pdbx_description
1 polymer ?
#
loop_
_entity_poly.entity_id
_entity_poly.type
_entity_poly.pdbx_seq_one_letter_code
_entity_poly.pdbx_strand_id
1 'polypeptide(L)'
;MAELSTFGLDVGIYGSLAMPEPVLTLGRLAEDMGFASMWVADHVAFPVSFASKYPYAKEGDFPTKLDAPLLEPIASLGVLAGATKKLKLGTAVLVMPYRNPLLQA
;
A
#
# COMPACT_ATOMS: atom_id res chain seq x y z
N MET A 1 7.99 -23.04 12.84
CA MET A 1 7.74 -21.82 12.04
C MET A 1 7.92 -20.61 12.97
N ALA A 2 8.63 -19.60 12.49
CA ALA A 2 8.66 -18.33 13.23
C ALA A 2 7.24 -17.80 13.33
N GLU A 3 6.89 -17.26 14.49
CA GLU A 3 5.56 -16.69 14.72
C GLU A 3 5.48 -15.36 13.98
N LEU A 4 4.82 -15.33 12.84
CA LEU A 4 4.64 -14.12 12.01
C LEU A 4 3.72 -13.08 12.66
N SER A 5 3.07 -13.46 13.79
CA SER A 5 2.14 -12.60 14.54
C SER A 5 2.75 -11.29 15.07
N THR A 6 4.09 -11.13 14.99
CA THR A 6 4.79 -9.90 15.36
C THR A 6 5.24 -9.08 14.16
N PHE A 7 5.06 -9.58 12.93
CA PHE A 7 5.50 -8.91 11.71
C PHE A 7 4.34 -8.28 10.96
N GLY A 8 4.59 -7.12 10.36
CA GLY A 8 3.71 -6.48 9.39
C GLY A 8 4.23 -6.65 7.97
N LEU A 9 3.33 -6.70 7.02
CA LEU A 9 3.61 -6.70 5.59
C LEU A 9 3.35 -5.31 5.03
N ASP A 10 4.34 -4.66 4.45
CA ASP A 10 4.19 -3.41 3.71
C ASP A 10 4.03 -3.71 2.22
N VAL A 11 3.01 -3.11 1.61
CA VAL A 11 2.62 -3.40 0.21
C VAL A 11 2.40 -2.10 -0.56
N GLY A 12 3.17 -1.93 -1.62
CA GLY A 12 2.91 -0.88 -2.61
C GLY A 12 1.67 -1.21 -3.44
N ILE A 13 0.64 -0.38 -3.36
CA ILE A 13 -0.62 -0.54 -4.11
C ILE A 13 -0.57 0.23 -5.43
N TYR A 14 0.48 0.00 -6.22
CA TYR A 14 0.72 0.59 -7.53
C TYR A 14 1.19 -0.46 -8.54
N GLY A 15 1.11 -0.12 -9.82
CA GLY A 15 1.51 -1.02 -10.89
C GLY A 15 0.63 -2.27 -10.96
N SER A 16 1.24 -3.44 -11.04
CA SER A 16 0.52 -4.72 -11.12
C SER A 16 -0.32 -5.06 -9.89
N LEU A 17 -0.02 -4.44 -8.74
CA LEU A 17 -0.79 -4.59 -7.51
C LEU A 17 -1.95 -3.58 -7.40
N ALA A 18 -2.03 -2.60 -8.28
CA ALA A 18 -3.09 -1.60 -8.27
C ALA A 18 -4.40 -2.13 -8.90
N MET A 19 -4.79 -3.32 -8.52
CA MET A 19 -6.05 -3.96 -8.90
C MET A 19 -6.69 -4.60 -7.67
N PRO A 20 -8.03 -4.66 -7.60
CA PRO A 20 -8.71 -5.20 -6.42
C PRO A 20 -8.33 -6.65 -6.09
N GLU A 21 -8.28 -7.52 -7.09
CA GLU A 21 -8.00 -8.95 -6.88
C GLU A 21 -6.61 -9.24 -6.31
N PRO A 22 -5.49 -8.68 -6.83
CA PRO A 22 -4.18 -8.84 -6.22
C PRO A 22 -4.13 -8.38 -4.76
N VAL A 23 -4.72 -7.22 -4.45
CA VAL A 23 -4.73 -6.66 -3.09
C VAL A 23 -5.52 -7.56 -2.14
N LEU A 24 -6.70 -8.02 -2.54
CA LEU A 24 -7.51 -8.95 -1.76
C LEU A 24 -6.82 -10.28 -1.52
N THR A 25 -6.21 -10.83 -2.56
CA THR A 25 -5.47 -12.10 -2.48
C THR A 25 -4.30 -11.97 -1.50
N LEU A 26 -3.53 -10.88 -1.58
CA LEU A 26 -2.43 -10.61 -0.67
C LEU A 26 -2.91 -10.46 0.78
N GLY A 27 -3.99 -9.73 1.01
CA GLY A 27 -4.55 -9.54 2.35
C GLY A 27 -4.98 -10.86 2.98
N ARG A 28 -5.71 -11.70 2.26
CA ARG A 28 -6.11 -13.03 2.73
C ARG A 28 -4.90 -13.93 2.99
N LEU A 29 -3.95 -13.94 2.06
CA LEU A 29 -2.73 -14.74 2.22
C LEU A 29 -1.92 -14.29 3.43
N ALA A 30 -1.76 -12.99 3.66
CA ALA A 30 -1.06 -12.45 4.82
C ALA A 30 -1.75 -12.87 6.13
N GLU A 31 -3.09 -12.82 6.17
CA GLU A 31 -3.86 -13.30 7.33
C GLU A 31 -3.69 -14.81 7.56
N ASP A 32 -3.78 -15.61 6.50
CA ASP A 32 -3.63 -17.07 6.56
C ASP A 32 -2.22 -17.48 6.98
N MET A 33 -1.20 -16.73 6.57
CA MET A 33 0.19 -16.93 6.99
C MET A 33 0.47 -16.45 8.42
N GLY A 34 -0.46 -15.75 9.04
CA GLY A 34 -0.35 -15.28 10.43
C GLY A 34 0.39 -13.97 10.62
N PHE A 35 0.50 -13.12 9.59
CA PHE A 35 0.99 -11.75 9.78
C PHE A 35 0.10 -10.96 10.73
N ALA A 36 0.71 -10.11 11.55
CA ALA A 36 -0.02 -9.27 12.50
C ALA A 36 -0.76 -8.10 11.80
N SER A 37 -0.17 -7.57 10.73
CA SER A 37 -0.67 -6.36 10.08
C SER A 37 -0.26 -6.27 8.62
N MET A 38 -1.02 -5.48 7.86
CA MET A 38 -0.71 -5.09 6.49
C MET A 38 -0.78 -3.57 6.36
N TRP A 39 0.19 -3.00 5.66
CA TRP A 39 0.37 -1.57 5.51
C TRP A 39 0.40 -1.22 4.04
N VAL A 40 -0.25 -0.12 3.67
CA VAL A 40 -0.29 0.37 2.29
C VAL A 40 0.30 1.77 2.19
N ALA A 41 1.00 2.03 1.08
CA ALA A 41 1.59 3.34 0.80
C ALA A 41 0.54 4.30 0.23
N ASP A 42 0.75 5.60 0.47
CA ASP A 42 -0.12 6.66 -0.06
C ASP A 42 0.59 7.40 -1.21
N HIS A 43 0.16 7.11 -2.42
CA HIS A 43 0.52 7.85 -3.62
C HIS A 43 -0.76 8.31 -4.32
N VAL A 44 -0.91 9.62 -4.52
CA VAL A 44 -2.08 10.17 -5.24
C VAL A 44 -1.83 10.21 -6.73
N ALA A 45 -0.62 10.56 -7.14
CA ALA A 45 -0.19 10.61 -8.53
C ALA A 45 1.33 10.53 -8.62
N PHE A 46 1.83 10.03 -9.75
CA PHE A 46 3.22 10.19 -10.12
C PHE A 46 3.39 11.40 -11.04
N PRO A 47 4.43 12.22 -10.88
CA PRO A 47 4.72 13.29 -11.82
C PRO A 47 5.12 12.69 -13.18
N VAL A 48 4.74 13.37 -14.26
CA VAL A 48 5.07 12.94 -15.63
C VAL A 48 6.59 12.94 -15.87
N SER A 49 7.30 13.83 -15.19
CA SER A 49 8.76 13.89 -15.17
C SER A 49 9.25 14.49 -13.86
N PHE A 50 10.43 14.10 -13.43
CA PHE A 50 11.10 14.71 -12.27
C PHE A 50 12.61 14.72 -12.51
N ALA A 51 13.27 15.76 -11.99
CA ALA A 51 14.73 15.91 -12.09
C ALA A 51 15.48 15.25 -10.93
N SER A 52 14.81 14.99 -9.81
CA SER A 52 15.41 14.34 -8.65
C SER A 52 15.56 12.84 -8.88
N LYS A 53 16.66 12.28 -8.37
CA LYS A 53 16.88 10.83 -8.41
C LYS A 53 16.22 10.15 -7.22
N TYR A 54 15.64 8.98 -7.45
CA TYR A 54 15.09 8.16 -6.39
C TYR A 54 16.22 7.55 -5.53
N PRO A 55 16.29 7.86 -4.24
CA PRO A 55 17.47 7.55 -3.43
C PRO A 55 17.69 6.06 -3.15
N TYR A 56 16.65 5.26 -3.31
CA TYR A 56 16.67 3.82 -3.01
C TYR A 56 16.87 2.93 -4.24
N ALA A 57 17.05 3.52 -5.42
CA ALA A 57 17.39 2.78 -6.63
C ALA A 57 18.79 3.13 -7.12
N LYS A 58 19.55 2.13 -7.51
CA LYS A 58 20.94 2.29 -7.96
C LYS A 58 21.09 3.24 -9.13
N GLU A 59 20.19 3.17 -10.10
CA GLU A 59 20.14 4.05 -11.28
C GLU A 59 19.44 5.39 -11.01
N GLY A 60 18.76 5.49 -9.87
CA GLY A 60 17.99 6.67 -9.47
C GLY A 60 16.57 6.73 -10.08
N ASP A 61 16.16 5.69 -10.77
CA ASP A 61 14.81 5.59 -11.33
C ASP A 61 13.80 5.09 -10.30
N PHE A 62 12.58 5.59 -10.40
CA PHE A 62 11.51 5.07 -9.55
C PHE A 62 11.15 3.64 -9.99
N PRO A 63 10.90 2.70 -9.05
CA PRO A 63 10.78 1.27 -9.35
C PRO A 63 9.51 0.85 -10.10
N THR A 64 8.70 1.79 -10.53
CA THR A 64 7.53 1.53 -11.39
C THR A 64 7.41 2.57 -12.49
N LYS A 65 6.62 2.27 -13.51
CA LYS A 65 6.31 3.24 -14.57
C LYS A 65 5.48 4.39 -14.01
N LEU A 66 5.72 5.60 -14.48
CA LEU A 66 5.02 6.81 -14.01
C LEU A 66 3.54 6.88 -14.45
N ASP A 67 3.17 6.11 -15.47
CA ASP A 67 1.80 5.92 -15.94
C ASP A 67 1.11 4.69 -15.34
N ALA A 68 1.77 4.04 -14.38
CA ALA A 68 1.20 2.88 -13.72
C ALA A 68 -0.03 3.26 -12.89
N PRO A 69 -1.05 2.39 -12.83
CA PRO A 69 -2.22 2.63 -12.01
C PRO A 69 -1.85 2.69 -10.52
N LEU A 70 -2.61 3.47 -9.77
CA LEU A 70 -2.53 3.61 -8.33
C LEU A 70 -3.89 3.29 -7.72
N LEU A 71 -3.91 2.60 -6.58
CA LEU A 71 -5.11 2.49 -5.77
C LEU A 71 -5.09 3.54 -4.64
N GLU A 72 -6.25 4.07 -4.34
CA GLU A 72 -6.42 4.97 -3.20
C GLU A 72 -6.30 4.16 -1.90
N PRO A 73 -5.41 4.54 -0.95
CA PRO A 73 -5.09 3.71 0.21
C PRO A 73 -6.27 3.51 1.17
N ILE A 74 -7.06 4.54 1.46
CA ILE A 74 -8.20 4.42 2.39
C ILE A 74 -9.27 3.49 1.82
N ALA A 75 -9.58 3.62 0.52
CA ALA A 75 -10.50 2.71 -0.16
C ALA A 75 -9.98 1.27 -0.14
N SER A 76 -8.67 1.09 -0.39
CA SER A 76 -8.01 -0.23 -0.33
C SER A 76 -8.08 -0.86 1.06
N LEU A 77 -7.85 -0.07 2.12
CA LEU A 77 -7.99 -0.53 3.50
C LEU A 77 -9.44 -0.92 3.82
N GLY A 78 -10.43 -0.17 3.32
CA GLY A 78 -11.84 -0.52 3.47
C GLY A 78 -12.21 -1.87 2.85
N VAL A 79 -11.71 -2.12 1.63
CA VAL A 79 -11.89 -3.40 0.94
C VAL A 79 -11.20 -4.55 1.69
N LEU A 80 -9.96 -4.33 2.15
CA LEU A 80 -9.21 -5.30 2.95
C LEU A 80 -9.91 -5.60 4.29
N ALA A 81 -10.44 -4.59 4.96
CA ALA A 81 -11.18 -4.76 6.21
C ALA A 81 -12.44 -5.62 6.05
N GLY A 82 -13.11 -5.52 4.89
CA GLY A 82 -14.23 -6.40 4.56
C GLY A 82 -13.82 -7.83 4.21
N ALA A 83 -12.57 -8.06 3.81
CA ALA A 83 -12.08 -9.34 3.32
C ALA A 83 -11.25 -10.13 4.34
N THR A 84 -10.79 -9.50 5.41
CA THR A 84 -9.97 -10.09 6.48
C THR A 84 -10.67 -9.95 7.83
N LYS A 85 -10.26 -10.74 8.83
CA LYS A 85 -10.92 -10.79 10.15
C LYS A 85 -10.00 -10.42 11.31
N LYS A 86 -8.70 -10.68 11.17
CA LYS A 86 -7.72 -10.54 12.25
C LYS A 86 -6.59 -9.58 11.90
N LEU A 87 -6.34 -9.41 10.60
CA LEU A 87 -5.25 -8.60 10.08
C LEU A 87 -5.47 -7.13 10.47
N LYS A 88 -4.52 -6.54 11.18
CA LYS A 88 -4.54 -5.10 11.43
C LYS A 88 -4.12 -4.36 10.16
N LEU A 89 -4.79 -3.26 9.86
CA LEU A 89 -4.60 -2.53 8.63
C LEU A 89 -4.13 -1.10 8.93
N GLY A 90 -3.21 -0.59 8.14
CA GLY A 90 -2.67 0.75 8.31
C GLY A 90 -2.03 1.34 7.06
N THR A 91 -1.58 2.56 7.17
CA THR A 91 -0.86 3.27 6.12
C THR A 91 0.58 3.52 6.53
N ALA A 92 1.51 3.34 5.60
CA ALA A 92 2.92 3.66 5.79
C ALA A 92 3.47 4.37 4.53
N VAL A 93 3.25 5.67 4.48
CA VAL A 93 2.59 6.60 5.39
C VAL A 93 1.29 7.14 4.78
N LEU A 94 0.45 7.86 5.55
CA LEU A 94 -0.67 8.65 5.04
C LEU A 94 -0.23 10.11 4.88
N VAL A 95 -0.32 10.62 3.66
CA VAL A 95 0.04 12.02 3.37
C VAL A 95 -1.17 12.92 3.66
N MET A 96 -1.28 13.37 4.91
CA MET A 96 -2.42 14.14 5.41
C MET A 96 -2.82 15.34 4.56
N PRO A 97 -1.88 16.18 4.02
CA PRO A 97 -2.25 17.34 3.21
C PRO A 97 -2.97 17.02 1.88
N TYR A 98 -2.98 15.77 1.45
CA TYR A 98 -3.66 15.39 0.21
C TYR A 98 -5.19 15.31 0.35
N ARG A 99 -5.70 15.32 1.56
CA ARG A 99 -7.13 15.11 1.84
C ARG A 99 -7.73 16.23 2.67
N ASN A 100 -9.04 16.41 2.55
CA ASN A 100 -9.76 17.33 3.41
C ASN A 100 -9.70 16.83 4.86
N PRO A 101 -9.21 17.65 5.83
CA PRO A 101 -9.02 17.22 7.21
C PRO A 101 -10.32 16.83 7.91
N LEU A 102 -11.47 17.40 7.53
CA LEU A 102 -12.76 17.04 8.10
C LEU A 102 -13.25 15.65 7.66
N LEU A 103 -12.82 15.22 6.47
CA LEU A 103 -13.12 13.87 5.98
C LEU A 103 -12.12 12.83 6.50
N GLN A 104 -10.97 13.30 6.97
CA GLN A 104 -9.90 12.43 7.45
C GLN A 104 -10.03 12.11 8.95
N ALA A 105 -10.67 12.99 9.69
CA ALA A 105 -10.93 12.80 11.11
C ALA A 105 -12.07 11.81 11.37
#